data_767f1debb32955810c32ae76d2f23a90
#
_entry.id   767f1debb32955810c32ae76d2f23a90
#
_cell.length_a   1.000
_cell.length_b   1.000
_cell.length_c   1.000
_cell.angle_alpha   90.00
_cell.angle_beta   90.00
_cell.angle_gamma   90.00
#
_symmetry.space_group_name_H-M   'P 1'
#
loop_
_entity.id
_entity.type
_entity.pdbx_description
1 polymer ?
#
loop_
_entity_poly.entity_id
_entity_poly.type
_entity_poly.pdbx_seq_one_letter_code
_entity_poly.pdbx_strand_id
1 'polypeptide(L)'
;MQEKKITRADIAEAAEKYKNWGKWGADDEIGTLNYVGTDEIINAARLVKKGKVISLALNFDYKGPQGAKTKYPAMGRTNPIHSMLRTGTDAYSGVLDQRGIRAADDTVFLPTHGCTHWDGLGHVFYEDKMWNGYDCREVTSAGAQKCGIEKTRDKMVGRGILLDVARALGVDRLDDGYAITCDDLDLTAEKQGVSVQKGDFVIVRTGQMEQRLDDGE
;
A
#
# COMPACT_ATOMS: atom_id res chain seq x y z
N MET A 1 2.59 -12.10 -29.20
CA MET A 1 3.62 -12.80 -28.36
C MET A 1 2.90 -13.88 -27.57
N GLN A 2 3.39 -15.12 -27.52
CA GLN A 2 2.82 -16.13 -26.63
C GLN A 2 3.07 -15.68 -25.20
N GLU A 3 2.01 -15.57 -24.39
CA GLU A 3 2.17 -15.36 -22.93
C GLU A 3 3.03 -16.47 -22.33
N LYS A 4 4.20 -16.12 -21.83
CA LYS A 4 5.05 -17.08 -21.09
C LYS A 4 4.32 -17.43 -19.80
N LYS A 5 3.81 -18.64 -19.67
CA LYS A 5 3.20 -19.12 -18.44
C LYS A 5 4.28 -19.22 -17.34
N ILE A 6 4.14 -18.39 -16.31
CA ILE A 6 5.04 -18.40 -15.15
C ILE A 6 4.86 -19.71 -14.36
N THR A 7 5.97 -20.37 -14.11
CA THR A 7 6.04 -21.64 -13.35
C THR A 7 6.58 -21.42 -11.93
N ARG A 8 6.46 -22.44 -11.08
CA ARG A 8 7.09 -22.40 -9.75
C ARG A 8 8.62 -22.27 -9.83
N ALA A 9 9.25 -22.84 -10.87
CA ALA A 9 10.68 -22.73 -11.08
C ALA A 9 11.09 -21.28 -11.42
N ASP A 10 10.32 -20.58 -12.24
CA ASP A 10 10.55 -19.15 -12.53
C ASP A 10 10.46 -18.29 -11.26
N ILE A 11 9.51 -18.60 -10.37
CA ILE A 11 9.39 -17.92 -9.08
C ILE A 11 10.59 -18.19 -8.17
N ALA A 12 11.05 -19.45 -8.10
CA ALA A 12 12.21 -19.81 -7.29
C ALA A 12 13.48 -19.11 -7.81
N GLU A 13 13.69 -19.09 -9.13
CA GLU A 13 14.81 -18.36 -9.75
C GLU A 13 14.74 -16.86 -9.44
N ALA A 14 13.57 -16.25 -9.56
CA ALA A 14 13.37 -14.84 -9.25
C ALA A 14 13.61 -14.55 -7.76
N ALA A 15 13.15 -15.43 -6.86
CA ALA A 15 13.36 -15.29 -5.43
C ALA A 15 14.86 -15.26 -5.08
N GLU A 16 15.65 -16.16 -5.66
CA GLU A 16 17.11 -16.15 -5.44
C GLU A 16 17.80 -14.95 -6.10
N LYS A 17 17.42 -14.60 -7.33
CA LYS A 17 18.02 -13.51 -8.09
C LYS A 17 17.82 -12.13 -7.43
N TYR A 18 16.65 -11.89 -6.88
CA TYR A 18 16.26 -10.58 -6.33
C TYR A 18 16.33 -10.51 -4.81
N LYS A 19 16.62 -11.62 -4.14
CA LYS A 19 16.81 -11.67 -2.70
C LYS A 19 17.97 -10.76 -2.28
N ASN A 20 17.69 -9.84 -1.36
CA ASN A 20 18.69 -8.94 -0.80
C ASN A 20 18.76 -9.04 0.74
N TRP A 21 18.40 -10.20 1.27
CA TRP A 21 18.47 -10.50 2.70
C TRP A 21 19.90 -10.36 3.22
N GLY A 22 20.05 -9.94 4.47
CA GLY A 22 21.33 -9.70 5.11
C GLY A 22 22.05 -8.43 4.66
N LYS A 23 21.55 -7.73 3.62
CA LYS A 23 22.18 -6.51 3.10
C LYS A 23 22.34 -5.42 4.16
N TRP A 24 21.42 -5.33 5.09
CA TRP A 24 21.42 -4.36 6.21
C TRP A 24 21.57 -5.05 7.57
N GLY A 25 22.12 -6.27 7.59
CA GLY A 25 22.33 -7.07 8.78
C GLY A 25 21.24 -8.13 8.99
N ALA A 26 21.56 -9.09 9.88
CA ALA A 26 20.69 -10.24 10.14
C ALA A 26 19.38 -9.85 10.85
N ASP A 27 19.40 -8.74 11.57
CA ASP A 27 18.26 -8.25 12.36
C ASP A 27 17.43 -7.20 11.63
N ASP A 28 17.69 -6.96 10.33
CA ASP A 28 16.91 -5.98 9.55
C ASP A 28 15.46 -6.41 9.38
N GLU A 29 14.54 -5.47 9.66
CA GLU A 29 13.10 -5.66 9.59
C GLU A 29 12.40 -4.68 8.62
N ILE A 30 13.14 -3.78 7.95
CA ILE A 30 12.57 -2.70 7.12
C ILE A 30 13.04 -2.69 5.66
N GLY A 31 13.98 -3.54 5.30
CA GLY A 31 14.39 -3.76 3.92
C GLY A 31 14.88 -2.50 3.21
N THR A 32 14.36 -2.25 2.01
CA THR A 32 14.79 -1.11 1.18
C THR A 32 14.51 0.25 1.80
N LEU A 33 13.66 0.35 2.83
CA LEU A 33 13.48 1.59 3.58
C LEU A 33 14.76 2.04 4.31
N ASN A 34 15.75 1.17 4.46
CA ASN A 34 17.10 1.56 4.89
C ASN A 34 17.78 2.55 3.94
N TYR A 35 17.30 2.68 2.71
CA TYR A 35 17.77 3.71 1.79
C TYR A 35 17.23 5.11 2.09
N VAL A 36 16.22 5.23 2.94
CA VAL A 36 15.64 6.52 3.34
C VAL A 36 16.42 7.03 4.56
N GLY A 37 17.33 7.94 4.32
CA GLY A 37 18.12 8.62 5.33
C GLY A 37 17.78 10.09 5.45
N THR A 38 18.55 10.82 6.25
CA THR A 38 18.36 12.25 6.48
C THR A 38 18.44 13.05 5.19
N ASP A 39 19.41 12.74 4.33
CA ASP A 39 19.62 13.47 3.08
C ASP A 39 18.47 13.25 2.10
N GLU A 40 17.98 12.01 1.97
CA GLU A 40 16.83 11.69 1.13
C GLU A 40 15.57 12.46 1.59
N ILE A 41 15.32 12.54 2.90
CA ILE A 41 14.18 13.28 3.47
C ILE A 41 14.33 14.78 3.22
N ILE A 42 15.51 15.37 3.49
CA ILE A 42 15.77 16.78 3.25
C ILE A 42 15.61 17.12 1.76
N ASN A 43 16.17 16.30 0.88
CA ASN A 43 16.05 16.49 -0.56
C ASN A 43 14.61 16.38 -1.03
N ALA A 44 13.83 15.43 -0.52
CA ALA A 44 12.41 15.31 -0.82
C ALA A 44 11.61 16.56 -0.40
N ALA A 45 11.86 17.10 0.79
CA ALA A 45 11.21 18.32 1.27
C ALA A 45 11.49 19.54 0.37
N ARG A 46 12.68 19.64 -0.21
CA ARG A 46 13.06 20.72 -1.15
C ARG A 46 12.29 20.67 -2.47
N LEU A 47 11.63 19.55 -2.81
CA LEU A 47 10.84 19.41 -4.03
C LEU A 47 9.47 20.11 -3.94
N VAL A 48 9.01 20.47 -2.76
CA VAL A 48 7.74 21.17 -2.57
C VAL A 48 7.86 22.59 -3.11
N LYS A 49 7.27 22.85 -4.30
CA LYS A 49 7.30 24.16 -4.96
C LYS A 49 5.95 24.86 -5.01
N LYS A 50 4.87 24.06 -5.09
CA LYS A 50 3.50 24.60 -5.28
C LYS A 50 2.64 24.50 -4.03
N GLY A 51 3.09 23.82 -2.97
CA GLY A 51 2.32 23.59 -1.76
C GLY A 51 0.98 22.84 -1.99
N LYS A 52 0.83 22.14 -3.12
CA LYS A 52 -0.37 21.38 -3.44
C LYS A 52 -0.32 20.01 -2.76
N VAL A 53 -1.37 19.70 -2.00
CA VAL A 53 -1.57 18.39 -1.40
C VAL A 53 -2.54 17.59 -2.27
N ILE A 54 -2.20 16.34 -2.57
CA ILE A 54 -3.03 15.40 -3.32
C ILE A 54 -3.14 14.13 -2.48
N SER A 55 -4.36 13.81 -2.03
CA SER A 55 -4.61 12.54 -1.37
C SER A 55 -4.66 11.41 -2.40
N LEU A 56 -3.94 10.34 -2.14
CA LEU A 56 -4.01 9.08 -2.90
C LEU A 56 -4.82 8.03 -2.13
N ALA A 57 -5.34 8.38 -0.96
CA ALA A 57 -6.11 7.47 -0.12
C ALA A 57 -7.56 7.36 -0.59
N LEU A 58 -8.08 6.14 -0.57
CA LEU A 58 -9.51 5.88 -0.65
C LEU A 58 -10.17 6.24 0.68
N ASN A 59 -11.45 6.60 0.63
CA ASN A 59 -12.24 6.83 1.82
C ASN A 59 -12.42 5.53 2.62
N PHE A 60 -12.51 5.65 3.94
CA PHE A 60 -12.92 4.55 4.81
C PHE A 60 -14.45 4.48 4.86
N ASP A 61 -15.06 4.02 3.77
CA ASP A 61 -16.51 3.91 3.64
C ASP A 61 -16.93 2.58 2.98
N TYR A 62 -18.24 2.39 2.85
CA TYR A 62 -18.85 1.19 2.27
C TYR A 62 -18.69 1.09 0.74
N LYS A 63 -18.16 2.13 0.08
CA LYS A 63 -17.97 2.18 -1.38
C LYS A 63 -16.58 1.71 -1.81
N GLY A 64 -15.75 1.26 -0.89
CA GLY A 64 -14.40 0.80 -1.21
C GLY A 64 -14.39 -0.49 -2.07
N PRO A 65 -13.21 -0.91 -2.52
CA PRO A 65 -13.05 -1.97 -3.50
C PRO A 65 -13.23 -3.40 -2.95
N GLN A 66 -13.56 -3.58 -1.67
CA GLN A 66 -13.66 -4.88 -1.01
C GLN A 66 -15.10 -5.35 -0.78
N GLY A 67 -16.09 -4.62 -1.26
CA GLY A 67 -17.50 -4.94 -1.08
C GLY A 67 -17.93 -6.27 -1.70
N ALA A 68 -19.08 -6.79 -1.25
CA ALA A 68 -19.63 -8.07 -1.72
C ALA A 68 -19.98 -8.11 -3.21
N LYS A 69 -19.97 -6.97 -3.89
CA LYS A 69 -20.21 -6.87 -5.34
C LYS A 69 -18.94 -7.04 -6.17
N THR A 70 -17.76 -7.11 -5.55
CA THR A 70 -16.53 -7.29 -6.30
C THR A 70 -16.50 -8.66 -6.95
N LYS A 71 -16.10 -8.72 -8.22
CA LYS A 71 -15.90 -9.95 -8.98
C LYS A 71 -14.92 -10.92 -8.31
N TYR A 72 -14.09 -10.39 -7.43
CA TYR A 72 -13.10 -11.14 -6.65
C TYR A 72 -13.21 -10.76 -5.17
N PRO A 73 -14.19 -11.32 -4.41
CA PRO A 73 -14.24 -11.11 -2.98
C PRO A 73 -12.95 -11.65 -2.36
N ALA A 74 -12.03 -10.74 -2.05
CA ALA A 74 -10.72 -11.11 -1.59
C ALA A 74 -10.79 -11.68 -0.17
N MET A 75 -10.80 -12.99 -0.05
CA MET A 75 -10.60 -13.73 1.21
C MET A 75 -11.51 -13.30 2.37
N GLY A 76 -12.78 -12.97 2.09
CA GLY A 76 -13.74 -12.58 3.14
C GLY A 76 -13.55 -11.18 3.71
N ARG A 77 -12.77 -10.33 3.04
CA ARG A 77 -12.65 -8.93 3.42
C ARG A 77 -13.94 -8.17 3.14
N THR A 78 -14.19 -7.16 3.97
CA THR A 78 -15.30 -6.21 3.80
C THR A 78 -14.75 -4.81 3.56
N ASN A 79 -15.58 -3.93 3.01
CA ASN A 79 -15.31 -2.51 3.09
C ASN A 79 -15.33 -2.04 4.55
N PRO A 80 -14.71 -0.90 4.87
CA PRO A 80 -14.77 -0.33 6.20
C PRO A 80 -16.21 -0.18 6.68
N ILE A 81 -16.47 -0.56 7.93
CA ILE A 81 -17.74 -0.38 8.61
C ILE A 81 -17.54 0.73 9.63
N HIS A 82 -18.18 1.87 9.39
CA HIS A 82 -18.17 3.02 10.28
C HIS A 82 -19.45 3.04 11.10
N SER A 83 -19.35 3.19 12.40
CA SER A 83 -20.51 3.25 13.32
C SER A 83 -20.31 4.36 14.34
N MET A 84 -21.37 5.15 14.56
CA MET A 84 -21.39 6.15 15.60
C MET A 84 -21.66 5.52 16.96
N LEU A 85 -20.84 5.83 17.95
CA LEU A 85 -21.06 5.48 19.36
C LEU A 85 -21.92 6.55 20.06
N ARG A 86 -21.77 7.81 19.64
CA ARG A 86 -22.56 8.97 20.09
C ARG A 86 -22.72 9.95 18.94
N THR A 87 -23.88 10.56 18.87
CA THR A 87 -24.27 11.46 17.80
C THR A 87 -24.65 12.84 18.31
N GLY A 88 -24.86 13.80 17.42
CA GLY A 88 -25.46 15.09 17.75
C GLY A 88 -26.91 14.98 18.27
N THR A 89 -27.63 13.93 17.85
CA THR A 89 -28.98 13.65 18.37
C THR A 89 -28.94 13.25 19.84
N ASP A 90 -27.98 12.42 20.24
CA ASP A 90 -27.78 12.08 21.66
C ASP A 90 -27.42 13.32 22.50
N ALA A 91 -26.57 14.17 21.95
CA ALA A 91 -26.21 15.43 22.58
C ALA A 91 -27.44 16.36 22.72
N TYR A 92 -28.27 16.41 21.68
CA TYR A 92 -29.52 17.21 21.70
C TYR A 92 -30.54 16.71 22.73
N SER A 93 -30.60 15.39 22.94
CA SER A 93 -31.47 14.74 23.93
C SER A 93 -30.99 14.89 25.38
N GLY A 94 -29.88 15.55 25.62
CA GLY A 94 -29.36 15.84 26.97
C GLY A 94 -28.37 14.82 27.52
N VAL A 95 -27.92 13.88 26.74
CA VAL A 95 -26.86 12.93 27.16
C VAL A 95 -25.56 13.68 27.48
N LEU A 96 -25.02 13.48 28.68
CA LEU A 96 -23.83 14.14 29.21
C LEU A 96 -23.98 15.64 29.52
N ASP A 97 -25.18 16.16 29.66
CA ASP A 97 -25.43 17.59 30.00
C ASP A 97 -24.71 18.01 31.28
N GLN A 98 -24.62 17.13 32.27
CA GLN A 98 -23.90 17.36 33.51
C GLN A 98 -22.41 17.70 33.34
N ARG A 99 -21.82 17.43 32.19
CA ARG A 99 -20.43 17.76 31.88
C ARG A 99 -20.24 19.14 31.26
N GLY A 100 -21.32 19.79 30.83
CA GLY A 100 -21.29 21.10 30.17
C GLY A 100 -20.67 21.07 28.75
N ILE A 101 -20.10 19.95 28.32
CA ILE A 101 -19.51 19.71 26.99
C ILE A 101 -20.09 18.42 26.43
N ARG A 102 -20.53 18.47 25.19
CA ARG A 102 -21.06 17.33 24.44
C ARG A 102 -20.16 17.01 23.27
N ALA A 103 -20.10 15.73 22.86
CA ALA A 103 -19.26 15.25 21.78
C ALA A 103 -19.92 14.09 21.02
N ALA A 104 -19.61 14.00 19.76
CA ALA A 104 -19.79 12.76 18.99
C ALA A 104 -18.60 11.83 19.21
N ASP A 105 -18.81 10.55 18.96
CA ASP A 105 -17.78 9.51 19.05
C ASP A 105 -18.13 8.38 18.09
N ASP A 106 -17.13 7.76 17.50
CA ASP A 106 -17.33 6.76 16.46
C ASP A 106 -16.28 5.64 16.52
N THR A 107 -16.54 4.60 15.76
CA THR A 107 -15.64 3.46 15.61
C THR A 107 -15.60 3.01 14.15
N VAL A 108 -14.45 2.45 13.75
CA VAL A 108 -14.26 1.84 12.44
C VAL A 108 -13.81 0.41 12.63
N PHE A 109 -14.47 -0.51 11.95
CA PHE A 109 -14.00 -1.88 11.77
C PHE A 109 -13.61 -2.07 10.31
N LEU A 110 -12.37 -2.50 10.04
CA LEU A 110 -11.90 -2.75 8.69
C LEU A 110 -10.83 -3.84 8.64
N PRO A 111 -10.83 -4.69 7.61
CA PRO A 111 -9.64 -5.45 7.23
C PRO A 111 -8.55 -4.48 6.77
N THR A 112 -7.32 -4.62 7.27
CA THR A 112 -6.24 -3.67 6.97
C THR A 112 -5.93 -3.53 5.47
N HIS A 113 -6.12 -4.61 4.69
CA HIS A 113 -5.99 -4.60 3.23
C HIS A 113 -7.27 -4.17 2.48
N GLY A 114 -8.29 -3.71 3.19
CA GLY A 114 -9.58 -3.30 2.59
C GLY A 114 -9.57 -1.94 1.92
N CYS A 115 -8.60 -1.09 2.23
CA CYS A 115 -8.45 0.26 1.71
C CYS A 115 -6.99 0.58 1.42
N THR A 116 -6.72 1.84 1.05
CA THR A 116 -5.34 2.30 0.86
C THR A 116 -4.53 2.13 2.14
N HIS A 117 -3.44 1.40 2.05
CA HIS A 117 -2.56 1.11 3.18
C HIS A 117 -1.14 0.83 2.70
N TRP A 118 -0.21 0.78 3.63
CA TRP A 118 1.09 0.17 3.47
C TRP A 118 1.10 -1.19 4.14
N ASP A 119 1.74 -2.15 3.48
CA ASP A 119 1.87 -3.49 4.01
C ASP A 119 3.23 -3.68 4.69
N GLY A 120 3.23 -4.40 5.80
CA GLY A 120 4.45 -4.81 6.49
C GLY A 120 5.15 -5.96 5.75
N LEU A 121 6.48 -6.02 5.86
CA LEU A 121 7.25 -7.11 5.26
C LEU A 121 6.96 -8.49 5.87
N GLY A 122 6.22 -8.53 6.98
CA GLY A 122 5.74 -9.75 7.62
C GLY A 122 4.45 -10.33 7.01
N HIS A 123 3.87 -9.73 5.97
CA HIS A 123 2.60 -10.19 5.39
C HIS A 123 2.75 -11.09 4.15
N VAL A 124 3.96 -11.32 3.66
CA VAL A 124 4.21 -12.20 2.52
C VAL A 124 5.22 -13.28 2.91
N PHE A 125 4.86 -14.53 2.65
CA PHE A 125 5.69 -15.69 2.92
C PHE A 125 6.00 -16.43 1.63
N TYR A 126 7.25 -16.82 1.49
CA TYR A 126 7.71 -17.74 0.45
C TYR A 126 8.53 -18.84 1.11
N GLU A 127 8.15 -20.11 0.90
CA GLU A 127 8.77 -21.28 1.56
C GLU A 127 8.91 -21.11 3.09
N ASP A 128 7.79 -20.72 3.74
CA ASP A 128 7.69 -20.50 5.19
C ASP A 128 8.62 -19.39 5.74
N LYS A 129 9.18 -18.56 4.86
CA LYS A 129 10.02 -17.41 5.23
C LYS A 129 9.41 -16.10 4.78
N MET A 130 9.52 -15.09 5.63
CA MET A 130 9.26 -13.70 5.28
C MET A 130 10.58 -12.94 5.09
N TRP A 131 10.50 -11.63 4.98
CA TRP A 131 11.66 -10.77 4.81
C TRP A 131 12.83 -11.19 5.71
N ASN A 132 14.04 -11.10 5.17
CA ASN A 132 15.31 -11.38 5.83
C ASN A 132 15.45 -12.81 6.39
N GLY A 133 14.61 -13.74 5.93
CA GLY A 133 14.64 -15.15 6.33
C GLY A 133 13.96 -15.45 7.65
N TYR A 134 13.27 -14.49 8.26
CA TYR A 134 12.48 -14.76 9.46
C TYR A 134 11.41 -15.82 9.16
N ASP A 135 11.12 -16.63 10.16
CA ASP A 135 10.11 -17.69 10.04
C ASP A 135 8.70 -17.09 9.99
N CYS A 136 7.83 -17.62 9.13
CA CYS A 136 6.45 -17.14 9.01
C CYS A 136 5.65 -17.24 10.33
N ARG A 137 6.03 -18.13 11.25
CA ARG A 137 5.41 -18.29 12.58
C ARG A 137 5.65 -17.10 13.52
N GLU A 138 6.54 -16.17 13.15
CA GLU A 138 6.66 -14.89 13.85
C GLU A 138 5.42 -13.98 13.64
N VAL A 139 4.51 -14.33 12.69
CA VAL A 139 3.21 -13.70 12.59
C VAL A 139 2.18 -14.58 13.33
N THR A 140 1.78 -14.13 14.50
CA THR A 140 0.91 -14.85 15.42
C THR A 140 -0.48 -14.20 15.51
N SER A 141 -1.36 -14.76 16.32
CA SER A 141 -2.64 -14.14 16.67
C SER A 141 -2.51 -12.79 17.39
N ALA A 142 -1.34 -12.50 17.95
CA ALA A 142 -1.01 -11.21 18.56
C ALA A 142 -0.39 -10.22 17.57
N GLY A 143 -0.29 -10.58 16.29
CA GLY A 143 0.32 -9.78 15.24
C GLY A 143 1.75 -10.21 14.90
N ALA A 144 2.41 -9.41 14.07
CA ALA A 144 3.77 -9.64 13.63
C ALA A 144 4.77 -9.35 14.75
N GLN A 145 5.52 -10.36 15.15
CA GLN A 145 6.60 -10.23 16.15
C GLN A 145 7.91 -9.78 15.47
N LYS A 146 8.01 -10.01 14.16
CA LYS A 146 9.08 -9.54 13.28
C LYS A 146 8.47 -8.89 12.05
N CYS A 147 9.19 -7.93 11.47
CA CYS A 147 8.80 -7.23 10.25
C CYS A 147 7.42 -6.54 10.30
N GLY A 148 6.97 -6.16 11.49
CA GLY A 148 5.74 -5.40 11.67
C GLY A 148 5.83 -4.00 11.04
N ILE A 149 4.68 -3.47 10.60
CA ILE A 149 4.63 -2.15 9.93
C ILE A 149 5.12 -1.01 10.84
N GLU A 150 4.99 -1.14 12.14
CA GLU A 150 5.44 -0.14 13.13
C GLU A 150 6.96 0.12 13.08
N LYS A 151 7.74 -0.82 12.55
CA LYS A 151 9.19 -0.66 12.36
C LYS A 151 9.52 0.41 11.33
N THR A 152 8.58 0.72 10.46
CA THR A 152 8.79 1.63 9.33
C THR A 152 8.42 3.08 9.63
N ARG A 153 7.86 3.38 10.81
CA ARG A 153 7.25 4.67 11.17
C ARG A 153 8.14 5.90 10.91
N ASP A 154 9.46 5.76 11.08
CA ASP A 154 10.41 6.86 10.94
C ASP A 154 11.00 6.94 9.50
N LYS A 155 10.51 6.10 8.59
CA LYS A 155 11.06 5.92 7.23
C LYS A 155 10.05 6.17 6.11
N MET A 156 8.77 6.39 6.44
CA MET A 156 7.71 6.55 5.45
C MET A 156 7.60 8.01 4.96
N VAL A 157 8.73 8.62 4.65
CA VAL A 157 8.85 9.98 4.12
C VAL A 157 9.92 10.01 3.04
N GLY A 158 9.60 10.56 1.86
CA GLY A 158 10.58 10.61 0.78
C GLY A 158 10.02 11.21 -0.51
N ARG A 159 10.83 11.14 -1.55
CA ARG A 159 10.41 11.51 -2.91
C ARG A 159 9.56 10.38 -3.50
N GLY A 160 8.36 10.71 -3.99
CA GLY A 160 7.53 9.80 -4.77
C GLY A 160 7.79 9.96 -6.27
N ILE A 161 7.96 8.85 -6.98
CA ILE A 161 7.99 8.78 -8.45
C ILE A 161 6.72 8.06 -8.90
N LEU A 162 5.83 8.77 -9.57
CA LEU A 162 4.65 8.19 -10.19
C LEU A 162 5.00 7.74 -11.61
N LEU A 163 4.95 6.43 -11.85
CA LEU A 163 5.07 5.82 -13.17
C LEU A 163 3.66 5.48 -13.69
N ASP A 164 3.14 6.30 -14.58
CA ASP A 164 1.83 6.10 -15.22
C ASP A 164 1.98 5.15 -16.42
N VAL A 165 2.05 3.86 -16.13
CA VAL A 165 2.29 2.81 -17.13
C VAL A 165 1.15 2.74 -18.13
N ALA A 166 -0.09 2.85 -17.69
CA ALA A 166 -1.24 2.84 -18.61
C ALA A 166 -1.11 3.94 -19.66
N ARG A 167 -0.86 5.19 -19.23
CA ARG A 167 -0.67 6.31 -20.15
C ARG A 167 0.55 6.14 -21.06
N ALA A 168 1.65 5.61 -20.51
CA ALA A 168 2.87 5.38 -21.29
C ALA A 168 2.64 4.36 -22.43
N LEU A 169 1.76 3.39 -22.19
CA LEU A 169 1.35 2.41 -23.19
C LEU A 169 0.19 2.88 -24.08
N GLY A 170 -0.33 4.10 -23.86
CA GLY A 170 -1.39 4.71 -24.69
C GLY A 170 -2.80 4.18 -24.39
N VAL A 171 -3.02 3.68 -23.19
CA VAL A 171 -4.32 3.17 -22.71
C VAL A 171 -4.74 3.90 -21.43
N ASP A 172 -6.05 3.95 -21.18
CA ASP A 172 -6.56 4.54 -19.93
C ASP A 172 -6.27 3.65 -18.72
N ARG A 173 -6.32 2.34 -18.93
CA ARG A 173 -6.02 1.31 -17.94
C ARG A 173 -5.35 0.10 -18.57
N LEU A 174 -4.64 -0.66 -17.79
CA LEU A 174 -4.11 -1.96 -18.15
C LEU A 174 -5.21 -3.04 -18.04
N ASP A 175 -5.14 -4.04 -18.91
CA ASP A 175 -6.02 -5.21 -18.83
C ASP A 175 -5.76 -6.02 -17.56
N ASP A 176 -6.78 -6.72 -17.06
CA ASP A 176 -6.64 -7.64 -15.94
C ASP A 176 -5.60 -8.74 -16.27
N GLY A 177 -4.63 -8.90 -15.39
CA GLY A 177 -3.56 -9.87 -15.59
C GLY A 177 -2.38 -9.36 -16.44
N TYR A 178 -2.39 -8.11 -16.89
CA TYR A 178 -1.23 -7.54 -17.58
C TYR A 178 0.01 -7.57 -16.68
N ALA A 179 1.05 -8.25 -17.14
CA ALA A 179 2.32 -8.35 -16.43
C ALA A 179 3.22 -7.16 -16.78
N ILE A 180 3.28 -6.18 -15.90
CA ILE A 180 4.19 -5.03 -16.05
C ILE A 180 5.63 -5.52 -15.99
N THR A 181 6.40 -5.24 -17.02
CA THR A 181 7.81 -5.63 -17.14
C THR A 181 8.76 -4.51 -16.73
N CYS A 182 10.04 -4.83 -16.56
CA CYS A 182 11.07 -3.80 -16.38
C CYS A 182 11.11 -2.83 -17.57
N ASP A 183 10.96 -3.34 -18.79
CA ASP A 183 10.95 -2.51 -20.00
C ASP A 183 9.77 -1.53 -20.02
N ASP A 184 8.59 -1.92 -19.52
CA ASP A 184 7.45 -1.01 -19.37
C ASP A 184 7.73 0.11 -18.37
N LEU A 185 8.39 -0.21 -17.26
CA LEU A 185 8.77 0.78 -16.25
C LEU A 185 9.83 1.74 -16.77
N ASP A 186 10.85 1.23 -17.46
CA ASP A 186 11.92 2.04 -18.07
C ASP A 186 11.36 2.95 -19.16
N LEU A 187 10.53 2.41 -20.07
CA LEU A 187 9.81 3.19 -21.08
C LEU A 187 8.95 4.30 -20.45
N THR A 188 8.27 3.98 -19.36
CA THR A 188 7.42 4.96 -18.66
C THR A 188 8.27 6.08 -18.08
N ALA A 189 9.37 5.75 -17.41
CA ALA A 189 10.29 6.73 -16.83
C ALA A 189 10.88 7.63 -17.92
N GLU A 190 11.30 7.06 -19.05
CA GLU A 190 11.81 7.80 -20.22
C GLU A 190 10.76 8.76 -20.77
N LYS A 191 9.55 8.28 -21.08
CA LYS A 191 8.46 9.11 -21.60
C LYS A 191 8.05 10.24 -20.67
N GLN A 192 8.15 10.03 -19.35
CA GLN A 192 7.84 11.04 -18.35
C GLN A 192 9.02 11.97 -18.03
N GLY A 193 10.24 11.68 -18.53
CA GLY A 193 11.45 12.44 -18.24
C GLY A 193 11.84 12.37 -16.76
N VAL A 194 11.61 11.22 -16.12
CA VAL A 194 11.94 11.00 -14.70
C VAL A 194 12.95 9.87 -14.54
N SER A 195 13.68 9.87 -13.44
CA SER A 195 14.59 8.80 -13.07
C SER A 195 14.36 8.39 -11.63
N VAL A 196 14.32 7.08 -11.40
CA VAL A 196 14.25 6.51 -10.05
C VAL A 196 15.62 6.61 -9.39
N GLN A 197 15.64 7.07 -8.15
CA GLN A 197 16.85 7.25 -7.35
C GLN A 197 16.76 6.43 -6.06
N LYS A 198 17.90 6.25 -5.41
CA LYS A 198 17.97 5.63 -4.10
C LYS A 198 17.07 6.37 -3.10
N GLY A 199 16.24 5.61 -2.37
CA GLY A 199 15.31 6.16 -1.37
C GLY A 199 13.97 6.66 -1.94
N ASP A 200 13.73 6.53 -3.25
CA ASP A 200 12.44 6.88 -3.84
C ASP A 200 11.34 5.87 -3.50
N PHE A 201 10.14 6.40 -3.40
CA PHE A 201 8.91 5.61 -3.37
C PHE A 201 8.36 5.52 -4.80
N VAL A 202 8.45 4.35 -5.40
CA VAL A 202 7.94 4.12 -6.76
C VAL A 202 6.45 3.78 -6.69
N ILE A 203 5.63 4.58 -7.34
CA ILE A 203 4.18 4.44 -7.42
C ILE A 203 3.82 4.12 -8.85
N VAL A 204 3.19 2.98 -9.10
CA VAL A 204 2.78 2.54 -10.43
C VAL A 204 1.28 2.75 -10.59
N ARG A 205 0.88 3.53 -11.62
CA ARG A 205 -0.52 3.71 -11.98
C ARG A 205 -0.90 2.74 -13.10
N THR A 206 -1.90 1.91 -12.83
CA THR A 206 -2.45 0.95 -13.80
C THR A 206 -3.81 1.37 -14.36
N GLY A 207 -4.50 2.31 -13.72
CA GLY A 207 -5.87 2.73 -14.07
C GLY A 207 -6.99 1.83 -13.47
N GLN A 208 -6.66 0.70 -12.89
CA GLN A 208 -7.63 -0.28 -12.42
C GLN A 208 -8.58 0.24 -11.33
N MET A 209 -8.05 1.04 -10.39
CA MET A 209 -8.86 1.55 -9.29
C MET A 209 -9.96 2.50 -9.75
N GLU A 210 -9.66 3.37 -10.73
CA GLU A 210 -10.61 4.32 -11.30
C GLU A 210 -11.82 3.59 -11.88
N GLN A 211 -11.58 2.54 -12.66
CA GLN A 211 -12.66 1.73 -13.20
C GLN A 211 -13.49 1.04 -12.12
N ARG A 212 -12.84 0.41 -11.13
CA ARG A 212 -13.60 -0.28 -10.07
C ARG A 212 -14.51 0.65 -9.28
N LEU A 213 -14.10 1.90 -9.11
CA LEU A 213 -14.91 2.93 -8.47
C LEU A 213 -16.08 3.37 -9.38
N ASP A 214 -15.85 3.49 -10.71
CA ASP A 214 -16.88 3.87 -11.69
C ASP A 214 -17.89 2.76 -11.92
N ASP A 215 -17.45 1.50 -11.98
CA ASP A 215 -18.31 0.34 -12.16
C ASP A 215 -19.11 0.01 -10.87
N GLY A 216 -18.79 0.64 -9.76
CA GLY A 216 -19.42 0.39 -8.46
C GLY A 216 -19.09 -1.00 -7.89
N GLU A 217 -17.98 -1.57 -8.34
CA GLU A 217 -17.46 -2.88 -7.91
C GLU A 217 -16.50 -2.76 -6.72
#